data_fba79f060d6b1de021def40d30f2e07e
#
_entry.id   fba79f060d6b1de021def40d30f2e07e
#
_cell.length_a   1.000
_cell.length_b   1.000
_cell.length_c   1.000
_cell.angle_alpha   90.00
_cell.angle_beta   90.00
_cell.angle_gamma   90.00
#
_symmetry.space_group_name_H-M   'P 1'
#
loop_
_entity.id
_entity.type
_entity.pdbx_description
1 polymer ?
#
loop_
_entity_poly.entity_id
_entity_poly.type
_entity_poly.pdbx_seq_one_letter_code
_entity_poly.pdbx_strand_id
1 'polypeptide(L)'
;MQKTITIVGLLLLFVLPVFSQKEKKETEKDKKTQKPERMKESTYGALSFRSIGPAVTSGRISDFAVNPANYAEYFVASSAGGVWKTRNAGTTYEPVFDGQGSYSIGCVTLDPSNSEVVWVGSGENNNQRSVSYGDGVYKSSDGGKSWKNMGLKNSEHIANVVVDPTNSNIVYVAAYGPVWSDGGDRGVYKSTDGGETWTCVKSVSQYTGCNNLVMDPRDPKILYAAFHQRQRKVFTYIGGGPESALFKSTDGGATWIKLGGGLPGGDVGRMGIDISPANPDYVYAVVEAQEGKGGIYRSTNRGASWEKMSGAATSGNYYQELTCDPKNADRIFVTDSYFKVSYDGGKTVKNLGEINKHIDNHCIWIDPSHTDHLRVGCDGGVYESWDNAKTWEFKHNLPVTQFYKVATDNAFPFYNVHGGTQDNLSLGGPSRTTSGNGIPNA
;
A
#
# COMPACT_ATOMS: atom_id res chain seq x y z
N MET A 1 -81.59 27.57 12.91
CA MET A 1 -82.45 26.77 12.04
C MET A 1 -81.50 26.07 11.02
N GLN A 2 -81.19 24.84 11.33
CA GLN A 2 -80.38 23.97 10.46
C GLN A 2 -81.28 23.29 9.43
N LYS A 3 -80.82 23.28 8.20
CA LYS A 3 -81.41 22.39 7.17
C LYS A 3 -80.36 21.36 6.74
N THR A 4 -80.65 20.13 7.07
CA THR A 4 -79.90 18.94 6.72
C THR A 4 -80.30 18.58 5.25
N ILE A 5 -79.37 18.38 4.40
CA ILE A 5 -79.55 17.83 3.03
C ILE A 5 -78.92 16.44 3.01
N THR A 6 -79.85 15.46 2.83
CA THR A 6 -79.49 14.05 2.63
C THR A 6 -79.25 13.81 1.14
N ILE A 7 -78.06 13.33 0.74
CA ILE A 7 -77.79 12.87 -0.63
C ILE A 7 -77.80 11.34 -0.63
N VAL A 8 -78.80 10.77 -1.36
CA VAL A 8 -78.88 9.35 -1.64
C VAL A 8 -77.97 9.01 -2.83
N GLY A 9 -76.96 8.24 -2.57
CA GLY A 9 -76.05 7.74 -3.61
C GLY A 9 -76.53 6.40 -4.17
N LEU A 10 -76.79 6.40 -5.45
CA LEU A 10 -77.20 5.24 -6.22
C LEU A 10 -76.00 4.38 -6.56
N LEU A 11 -75.94 3.15 -6.03
CA LEU A 11 -74.92 2.16 -6.37
C LEU A 11 -75.29 1.44 -7.64
N LEU A 12 -74.59 1.71 -8.75
CA LEU A 12 -74.63 0.92 -9.98
C LEU A 12 -73.61 -0.21 -9.90
N LEU A 13 -74.12 -1.44 -9.75
CA LEU A 13 -73.30 -2.66 -9.86
C LEU A 13 -73.05 -2.95 -11.34
N PHE A 14 -71.84 -2.78 -11.80
CA PHE A 14 -71.39 -3.34 -13.08
C PHE A 14 -70.82 -4.74 -12.82
N VAL A 15 -71.53 -5.73 -13.31
CA VAL A 15 -71.09 -7.12 -13.40
C VAL A 15 -70.20 -7.23 -14.66
N LEU A 16 -68.90 -7.35 -14.51
CA LEU A 16 -68.01 -7.72 -15.60
C LEU A 16 -67.81 -9.24 -15.60
N PRO A 17 -67.76 -9.88 -16.76
CA PRO A 17 -67.56 -11.33 -16.84
C PRO A 17 -66.07 -11.63 -16.51
N VAL A 18 -65.86 -12.52 -15.55
CA VAL A 18 -64.59 -13.08 -15.21
C VAL A 18 -64.15 -14.04 -16.31
N PHE A 19 -63.28 -13.63 -17.19
CA PHE A 19 -62.54 -14.54 -18.03
C PHE A 19 -61.44 -15.20 -17.17
N SER A 20 -61.65 -16.46 -16.84
CA SER A 20 -60.63 -17.32 -16.23
C SER A 20 -59.47 -17.54 -17.23
N GLN A 21 -58.43 -16.76 -17.15
CA GLN A 21 -57.14 -17.16 -17.73
C GLN A 21 -56.53 -18.21 -16.83
N LYS A 22 -56.39 -19.42 -17.36
CA LYS A 22 -55.51 -20.42 -16.78
C LYS A 22 -54.09 -19.90 -16.82
N GLU A 23 -53.58 -19.37 -15.70
CA GLU A 23 -52.15 -19.17 -15.51
C GLU A 23 -51.46 -20.54 -15.60
N LYS A 24 -50.71 -20.74 -16.69
CA LYS A 24 -49.67 -21.76 -16.70
C LYS A 24 -48.68 -21.37 -15.64
N LYS A 25 -48.59 -22.16 -14.56
CA LYS A 25 -47.48 -22.15 -13.65
C LYS A 25 -46.23 -22.49 -14.49
N GLU A 26 -45.52 -21.49 -14.97
CA GLU A 26 -44.13 -21.63 -15.38
C GLU A 26 -43.36 -22.03 -14.14
N THR A 27 -42.82 -23.22 -14.16
CA THR A 27 -41.97 -23.75 -13.13
C THR A 27 -40.71 -22.87 -13.09
N GLU A 28 -40.36 -22.44 -11.89
CA GLU A 28 -39.22 -21.57 -11.52
C GLU A 28 -37.81 -22.12 -11.92
N LYS A 29 -37.76 -23.05 -12.87
CA LYS A 29 -36.54 -23.72 -13.33
C LYS A 29 -35.87 -23.12 -14.57
N ASP A 30 -36.47 -22.16 -15.25
CA ASP A 30 -35.95 -21.66 -16.53
C ASP A 30 -35.50 -20.18 -16.54
N LYS A 31 -35.41 -19.51 -15.40
CA LYS A 31 -34.65 -18.28 -15.29
C LYS A 31 -33.19 -18.60 -14.90
N LYS A 32 -32.49 -19.37 -15.72
CA LYS A 32 -31.04 -19.18 -15.83
C LYS A 32 -30.86 -17.75 -16.33
N THR A 33 -30.53 -16.84 -15.41
CA THR A 33 -29.93 -15.54 -15.74
C THR A 33 -28.74 -15.88 -16.62
N GLN A 34 -28.86 -15.69 -17.94
CA GLN A 34 -27.70 -15.70 -18.82
C GLN A 34 -26.76 -14.62 -18.28
N LYS A 35 -25.71 -15.05 -17.58
CA LYS A 35 -24.60 -14.14 -17.27
C LYS A 35 -24.19 -13.53 -18.61
N PRO A 36 -24.06 -12.20 -18.70
CA PRO A 36 -23.59 -11.58 -19.92
C PRO A 36 -22.33 -12.34 -20.37
N GLU A 37 -22.30 -12.73 -21.63
CA GLU A 37 -21.19 -13.48 -22.21
C GLU A 37 -19.95 -12.61 -22.04
N ARG A 38 -19.09 -12.94 -21.06
CA ARG A 38 -17.84 -12.23 -20.88
C ARG A 38 -16.98 -12.50 -22.10
N MET A 39 -16.52 -11.45 -22.75
CA MET A 39 -15.54 -11.58 -23.82
C MET A 39 -14.37 -12.45 -23.32
N LYS A 40 -14.04 -13.47 -24.07
CA LYS A 40 -12.97 -14.40 -23.71
C LYS A 40 -11.63 -13.71 -24.00
N GLU A 41 -10.61 -13.98 -23.21
CA GLU A 41 -9.24 -13.51 -23.47
C GLU A 41 -8.80 -13.80 -24.92
N SER A 42 -9.17 -14.95 -25.45
CA SER A 42 -8.92 -15.34 -26.84
C SER A 42 -9.48 -14.37 -27.89
N THR A 43 -10.50 -13.56 -27.54
CA THR A 43 -11.05 -12.53 -28.43
C THR A 43 -10.03 -11.44 -28.73
N TYR A 44 -9.12 -11.18 -27.81
CA TYR A 44 -8.07 -10.17 -27.92
C TYR A 44 -6.68 -10.75 -28.13
N GLY A 45 -6.56 -12.06 -28.34
CA GLY A 45 -5.27 -12.75 -28.46
C GLY A 45 -4.37 -12.28 -29.62
N ALA A 46 -4.93 -11.55 -30.58
CA ALA A 46 -4.14 -10.90 -31.64
C ALA A 46 -3.60 -9.52 -31.22
N LEU A 47 -4.05 -8.95 -30.09
CA LEU A 47 -3.58 -7.69 -29.56
C LEU A 47 -2.44 -7.97 -28.58
N SER A 48 -1.27 -7.40 -28.84
CA SER A 48 -0.12 -7.48 -27.96
C SER A 48 0.43 -6.10 -27.68
N PHE A 49 0.78 -5.84 -26.44
CA PHE A 49 1.53 -4.65 -26.08
C PHE A 49 2.99 -4.83 -26.43
N ARG A 50 3.63 -3.78 -26.90
CA ARG A 50 5.08 -3.70 -27.03
C ARG A 50 5.59 -2.49 -26.27
N SER A 51 6.74 -2.62 -25.63
CA SER A 51 7.40 -1.49 -25.02
C SER A 51 7.93 -0.54 -26.07
N ILE A 52 7.66 0.75 -25.93
CA ILE A 52 8.21 1.82 -26.76
C ILE A 52 9.12 2.76 -25.97
N GLY A 53 9.39 2.45 -24.68
CA GLY A 53 10.06 3.34 -23.74
C GLY A 53 9.03 4.27 -23.04
N PRO A 54 9.45 5.26 -22.27
CA PRO A 54 10.83 5.70 -22.09
C PRO A 54 11.66 4.80 -21.18
N ALA A 55 12.98 4.89 -21.31
CA ALA A 55 13.92 4.19 -20.44
C ALA A 55 14.66 5.12 -19.47
N VAL A 56 14.22 6.34 -19.31
CA VAL A 56 15.01 7.44 -18.68
C VAL A 56 14.36 8.07 -17.46
N THR A 57 13.12 7.75 -17.15
CA THR A 57 12.43 8.26 -15.96
C THR A 57 12.01 7.13 -15.08
N SER A 58 11.95 7.41 -13.79
CA SER A 58 11.46 6.50 -12.79
C SER A 58 10.13 7.00 -12.22
N GLY A 59 9.48 6.22 -11.37
CA GLY A 59 8.22 6.54 -10.75
C GLY A 59 8.23 6.14 -9.29
N ARG A 60 7.09 6.28 -8.61
CA ARG A 60 6.95 6.06 -7.18
C ARG A 60 7.41 4.67 -6.76
N ILE A 61 8.32 4.66 -5.80
CA ILE A 61 8.81 3.46 -5.12
C ILE A 61 8.11 3.33 -3.77
N SER A 62 7.46 2.21 -3.54
CA SER A 62 6.71 1.95 -2.33
C SER A 62 7.52 1.23 -1.24
N ASP A 63 8.50 0.37 -1.63
CA ASP A 63 9.22 -0.41 -0.64
C ASP A 63 10.51 -1.04 -1.19
N PHE A 64 11.38 -1.50 -0.29
CA PHE A 64 12.61 -2.25 -0.55
C PHE A 64 12.69 -3.52 0.29
N ALA A 65 13.14 -4.62 -0.33
CA ALA A 65 13.58 -5.80 0.40
C ALA A 65 15.03 -6.11 0.06
N VAL A 66 15.92 -5.85 1.01
CA VAL A 66 17.37 -5.99 0.82
C VAL A 66 17.85 -7.32 1.41
N ASN A 67 18.61 -8.09 0.64
CA ASN A 67 19.19 -9.34 1.11
C ASN A 67 20.18 -9.09 2.25
N PRO A 68 19.93 -9.57 3.48
CA PRO A 68 20.80 -9.27 4.63
C PRO A 68 22.19 -9.90 4.54
N ALA A 69 22.37 -10.91 3.70
CA ALA A 69 23.66 -11.54 3.43
C ALA A 69 24.45 -10.85 2.32
N ASN A 70 23.79 -10.04 1.48
CA ASN A 70 24.40 -9.35 0.35
C ASN A 70 23.61 -8.08 -0.01
N TYR A 71 23.96 -6.93 0.50
CA TYR A 71 23.25 -5.66 0.29
C TYR A 71 23.29 -5.14 -1.16
N ALA A 72 24.09 -5.77 -2.04
CA ALA A 72 24.06 -5.51 -3.46
C ALA A 72 22.85 -6.19 -4.15
N GLU A 73 22.21 -7.16 -3.50
CA GLU A 73 21.00 -7.83 -3.97
C GLU A 73 19.78 -7.29 -3.22
N TYR A 74 18.84 -6.72 -3.96
CA TYR A 74 17.60 -6.24 -3.39
C TYR A 74 16.46 -6.19 -4.39
N PHE A 75 15.25 -6.16 -3.86
CA PHE A 75 14.02 -5.95 -4.60
C PHE A 75 13.53 -4.52 -4.40
N VAL A 76 12.95 -3.96 -5.45
CA VAL A 76 12.31 -2.63 -5.46
C VAL A 76 10.85 -2.83 -5.82
N ALA A 77 9.96 -2.42 -4.94
CA ALA A 77 8.52 -2.39 -5.19
C ALA A 77 8.13 -1.03 -5.76
N SER A 78 7.45 -1.03 -6.90
CA SER A 78 6.90 0.18 -7.51
C SER A 78 5.40 0.25 -7.28
N SER A 79 4.89 1.41 -6.89
CA SER A 79 3.47 1.64 -6.70
C SER A 79 2.64 1.40 -7.96
N ALA A 80 3.26 1.53 -9.15
CA ALA A 80 2.59 1.34 -10.43
C ALA A 80 3.55 0.77 -11.52
N GLY A 81 4.33 -0.26 -11.17
CA GLY A 81 5.31 -0.82 -12.09
C GLY A 81 5.87 -2.18 -11.69
N GLY A 82 5.14 -2.90 -10.83
CA GLY A 82 5.53 -4.24 -10.39
C GLY A 82 6.72 -4.26 -9.44
N VAL A 83 7.44 -5.37 -9.44
CA VAL A 83 8.63 -5.59 -8.61
C VAL A 83 9.84 -5.80 -9.51
N TRP A 84 10.92 -5.13 -9.14
CA TRP A 84 12.20 -5.18 -9.84
C TRP A 84 13.28 -5.74 -8.93
N LYS A 85 14.19 -6.52 -9.49
CA LYS A 85 15.32 -7.11 -8.76
C LYS A 85 16.64 -6.61 -9.31
N THR A 86 17.58 -6.29 -8.42
CA THR A 86 18.99 -6.11 -8.76
C THR A 86 19.86 -7.10 -7.99
N ARG A 87 20.99 -7.50 -8.57
CA ARG A 87 22.04 -8.32 -7.91
C ARG A 87 23.38 -7.62 -7.83
N ASN A 88 23.45 -6.36 -8.25
CA ASN A 88 24.68 -5.59 -8.42
C ASN A 88 24.52 -4.13 -8.00
N ALA A 89 23.88 -3.90 -6.85
CA ALA A 89 23.68 -2.60 -6.22
C ALA A 89 23.01 -1.56 -7.13
N GLY A 90 22.04 -2.02 -7.98
CA GLY A 90 21.29 -1.12 -8.87
C GLY A 90 22.02 -0.77 -10.17
N THR A 91 23.14 -1.43 -10.49
CA THR A 91 23.79 -1.27 -11.79
C THR A 91 22.91 -1.80 -12.93
N THR A 92 22.15 -2.87 -12.65
CA THR A 92 21.09 -3.37 -13.56
C THR A 92 19.89 -3.81 -12.76
N TYR A 93 18.70 -3.66 -13.34
CA TYR A 93 17.45 -4.16 -12.80
C TYR A 93 16.77 -5.08 -13.81
N GLU A 94 16.10 -6.11 -13.28
CA GLU A 94 15.23 -7.01 -14.05
C GLU A 94 13.82 -6.97 -13.49
N PRO A 95 12.78 -6.89 -14.34
CA PRO A 95 11.40 -7.02 -13.87
C PRO A 95 11.15 -8.49 -13.51
N VAL A 96 10.67 -8.72 -12.27
CA VAL A 96 10.46 -10.09 -11.78
C VAL A 96 8.99 -10.38 -11.46
N PHE A 97 8.09 -9.41 -11.67
CA PHE A 97 6.68 -9.55 -11.30
C PHE A 97 5.73 -9.36 -12.49
N ASP A 98 6.25 -9.26 -13.70
CA ASP A 98 5.47 -9.11 -14.93
C ASP A 98 4.54 -10.32 -15.14
N GLY A 99 3.34 -10.05 -15.64
CA GLY A 99 2.34 -11.10 -15.88
C GLY A 99 1.54 -11.54 -14.64
N GLN A 100 1.77 -10.94 -13.46
CA GLN A 100 0.92 -11.16 -12.31
C GLN A 100 -0.39 -10.33 -12.38
N GLY A 101 -1.34 -10.59 -11.46
CA GLY A 101 -2.67 -10.00 -11.50
C GLY A 101 -2.71 -8.49 -11.23
N SER A 102 -1.70 -7.93 -10.56
CA SER A 102 -1.58 -6.50 -10.28
C SER A 102 -0.17 -6.00 -10.55
N TYR A 103 -0.06 -4.79 -11.09
CA TYR A 103 1.19 -4.05 -11.22
C TYR A 103 1.41 -3.06 -10.06
N SER A 104 0.39 -2.87 -9.21
CA SER A 104 0.47 -1.97 -8.06
C SER A 104 0.96 -2.73 -6.83
N ILE A 105 2.05 -2.26 -6.22
CA ILE A 105 2.69 -2.94 -5.10
C ILE A 105 2.67 -2.04 -3.87
N GLY A 106 2.22 -2.60 -2.75
CA GLY A 106 2.23 -1.93 -1.44
C GLY A 106 3.51 -2.20 -0.65
N CYS A 107 3.98 -3.45 -0.66
CA CYS A 107 5.19 -3.85 0.07
C CYS A 107 5.88 -5.05 -0.57
N VAL A 108 7.16 -5.21 -0.25
CA VAL A 108 7.97 -6.40 -0.58
C VAL A 108 8.79 -6.81 0.63
N THR A 109 8.84 -8.11 0.95
CA THR A 109 9.53 -8.62 2.14
C THR A 109 10.27 -9.91 1.82
N LEU A 110 11.51 -10.03 2.28
CA LEU A 110 12.25 -11.29 2.27
C LEU A 110 11.94 -12.09 3.54
N ASP A 111 11.94 -13.40 3.41
CA ASP A 111 12.00 -14.29 4.56
C ASP A 111 13.36 -14.11 5.25
N PRO A 112 13.40 -13.77 6.55
CA PRO A 112 14.65 -13.54 7.27
C PRO A 112 15.60 -14.74 7.28
N SER A 113 15.06 -15.94 7.13
CA SER A 113 15.85 -17.20 7.16
C SER A 113 16.28 -17.67 5.77
N ASN A 114 15.61 -17.17 4.70
CA ASN A 114 15.86 -17.62 3.33
C ASN A 114 15.54 -16.51 2.31
N SER A 115 16.56 -15.84 1.80
CA SER A 115 16.42 -14.73 0.83
C SER A 115 15.85 -15.15 -0.54
N GLU A 116 15.74 -16.45 -0.83
CA GLU A 116 15.03 -16.94 -2.03
C GLU A 116 13.50 -16.93 -1.84
N VAL A 117 13.02 -16.82 -0.60
CA VAL A 117 11.59 -16.65 -0.31
C VAL A 117 11.24 -15.18 -0.24
N VAL A 118 10.42 -14.74 -1.16
CA VAL A 118 10.01 -13.34 -1.32
C VAL A 118 8.50 -13.23 -1.23
N TRP A 119 8.04 -12.28 -0.45
CA TRP A 119 6.63 -11.95 -0.32
C TRP A 119 6.34 -10.58 -0.93
N VAL A 120 5.21 -10.47 -1.59
CA VAL A 120 4.73 -9.22 -2.18
C VAL A 120 3.29 -9.00 -1.75
N GLY A 121 3.02 -7.84 -1.17
CA GLY A 121 1.69 -7.33 -0.93
C GLY A 121 1.29 -6.39 -2.06
N SER A 122 0.25 -6.76 -2.82
CA SER A 122 -0.22 -5.92 -3.93
C SER A 122 -1.17 -4.83 -3.47
N GLY A 123 -1.27 -3.75 -4.28
CA GLY A 123 -2.04 -2.55 -3.98
C GLY A 123 -1.29 -1.55 -3.13
N GLU A 124 -1.10 -0.37 -3.65
CA GLU A 124 -0.32 0.72 -3.04
C GLU A 124 -0.81 1.06 -1.63
N ASN A 125 0.13 1.23 -0.67
CA ASN A 125 -0.14 1.51 0.74
C ASN A 125 -0.29 3.02 1.00
N ASN A 126 -1.28 3.68 0.41
CA ASN A 126 -1.64 5.04 0.76
C ASN A 126 -3.16 5.26 0.76
N ASN A 127 -3.60 6.49 1.02
CA ASN A 127 -5.01 6.82 1.16
C ASN A 127 -5.49 7.84 0.12
N GLN A 128 -4.78 7.97 -0.99
CA GLN A 128 -5.18 8.88 -2.07
C GLN A 128 -6.31 8.31 -2.93
N ARG A 129 -7.03 9.23 -3.60
CA ARG A 129 -8.14 8.86 -4.50
C ARG A 129 -7.68 8.09 -5.74
N SER A 130 -6.44 8.31 -6.16
CA SER A 130 -5.83 7.69 -7.34
C SER A 130 -5.01 6.44 -7.01
N VAL A 131 -5.06 5.98 -5.75
CA VAL A 131 -4.35 4.77 -5.33
C VAL A 131 -4.76 3.57 -6.19
N SER A 132 -3.79 2.86 -6.72
CA SER A 132 -4.02 1.66 -7.51
C SER A 132 -4.21 0.46 -6.59
N TYR A 133 -5.18 -0.37 -6.91
CA TYR A 133 -5.52 -1.55 -6.11
C TYR A 133 -4.76 -2.80 -6.57
N GLY A 134 -4.64 -3.74 -5.64
CA GLY A 134 -4.07 -5.05 -5.84
C GLY A 134 -5.11 -6.16 -5.75
N ASP A 135 -4.63 -7.39 -5.71
CA ASP A 135 -5.41 -8.61 -5.68
C ASP A 135 -4.87 -9.63 -4.66
N GLY A 136 -4.25 -9.12 -3.58
CA GLY A 136 -3.82 -9.90 -2.43
C GLY A 136 -2.30 -10.05 -2.29
N VAL A 137 -1.90 -11.17 -1.72
CA VAL A 137 -0.53 -11.50 -1.35
C VAL A 137 0.06 -12.52 -2.30
N TYR A 138 1.32 -12.32 -2.68
CA TYR A 138 2.08 -13.24 -3.51
C TYR A 138 3.32 -13.75 -2.79
N LYS A 139 3.73 -14.98 -3.14
CA LYS A 139 4.95 -15.62 -2.65
C LYS A 139 5.75 -16.16 -3.82
N SER A 140 7.04 -15.91 -3.79
CA SER A 140 8.06 -16.63 -4.58
C SER A 140 8.87 -17.50 -3.63
N SER A 141 9.31 -18.66 -4.11
CA SER A 141 10.24 -19.55 -3.38
C SER A 141 11.57 -19.75 -4.14
N ASP A 142 11.79 -18.95 -5.19
CA ASP A 142 12.90 -19.09 -6.13
C ASP A 142 13.56 -17.74 -6.48
N GLY A 143 13.53 -16.81 -5.55
CA GLY A 143 14.16 -15.50 -5.68
C GLY A 143 13.48 -14.58 -6.69
N GLY A 144 12.16 -14.73 -6.86
CA GLY A 144 11.35 -13.90 -7.74
C GLY A 144 11.21 -14.42 -9.17
N LYS A 145 11.68 -15.64 -9.49
CA LYS A 145 11.55 -16.22 -10.85
C LYS A 145 10.13 -16.68 -11.15
N SER A 146 9.43 -17.18 -10.14
CA SER A 146 8.01 -17.54 -10.24
C SER A 146 7.22 -17.08 -9.01
N TRP A 147 5.90 -16.87 -9.19
CA TRP A 147 5.03 -16.33 -8.16
C TRP A 147 3.73 -17.12 -8.05
N LYS A 148 3.26 -17.28 -6.82
CA LYS A 148 1.95 -17.84 -6.50
C LYS A 148 1.15 -16.80 -5.72
N ASN A 149 -0.10 -16.50 -6.15
CA ASN A 149 -1.02 -15.72 -5.36
C ASN A 149 -1.49 -16.57 -4.17
N MET A 150 -1.25 -16.08 -2.97
CA MET A 150 -1.51 -16.77 -1.70
C MET A 150 -2.84 -16.35 -1.06
N GLY A 151 -3.67 -15.55 -1.73
CA GLY A 151 -4.99 -15.15 -1.25
C GLY A 151 -5.09 -13.70 -0.77
N LEU A 152 -6.07 -13.43 0.10
CA LEU A 152 -6.47 -12.09 0.55
C LEU A 152 -6.82 -11.15 -0.63
N LYS A 153 -7.51 -11.69 -1.63
CA LYS A 153 -7.79 -11.00 -2.91
C LYS A 153 -8.72 -9.80 -2.77
N ASN A 154 -9.51 -9.77 -1.71
CA ASN A 154 -10.45 -8.67 -1.46
C ASN A 154 -9.85 -7.57 -0.58
N SER A 155 -8.55 -7.62 -0.30
CA SER A 155 -7.88 -6.58 0.49
C SER A 155 -7.69 -5.28 -0.31
N GLU A 156 -7.53 -5.38 -1.62
CA GLU A 156 -7.14 -4.30 -2.55
C GLU A 156 -5.80 -3.62 -2.19
N HIS A 157 -5.44 -3.56 -0.92
CA HIS A 157 -4.21 -2.91 -0.44
C HIS A 157 -3.60 -3.71 0.70
N ILE A 158 -2.38 -4.18 0.52
CA ILE A 158 -1.57 -4.82 1.56
C ILE A 158 -0.46 -3.84 1.98
N ALA A 159 -0.46 -3.50 3.26
CA ALA A 159 0.47 -2.53 3.81
C ALA A 159 1.83 -3.15 4.18
N ASN A 160 1.81 -4.29 4.86
CA ASN A 160 3.02 -5.01 5.26
C ASN A 160 2.80 -6.53 5.20
N VAL A 161 3.89 -7.25 4.95
CA VAL A 161 4.03 -8.67 5.21
C VAL A 161 5.16 -8.86 6.21
N VAL A 162 4.93 -9.56 7.30
CA VAL A 162 5.92 -9.81 8.36
C VAL A 162 6.07 -11.30 8.57
N VAL A 163 7.28 -11.81 8.37
CA VAL A 163 7.61 -13.24 8.54
C VAL A 163 8.30 -13.43 9.89
N ASP A 164 7.88 -14.45 10.65
CA ASP A 164 8.54 -14.81 11.89
C ASP A 164 9.96 -15.32 11.60
N PRO A 165 11.01 -14.66 12.13
CA PRO A 165 12.39 -15.03 11.84
C PRO A 165 12.80 -16.41 12.39
N THR A 166 12.01 -16.98 13.28
CA THR A 166 12.24 -18.30 13.87
C THR A 166 11.45 -19.41 13.19
N ASN A 167 10.42 -19.05 12.40
CA ASN A 167 9.57 -20.01 11.70
C ASN A 167 8.90 -19.41 10.47
N SER A 168 9.43 -19.66 9.29
CA SER A 168 8.91 -19.16 7.99
C SER A 168 7.48 -19.59 7.66
N ASN A 169 6.90 -20.55 8.39
CA ASN A 169 5.48 -20.89 8.23
C ASN A 169 4.56 -19.90 8.94
N ILE A 170 5.08 -19.10 9.87
CA ILE A 170 4.31 -18.07 10.55
C ILE A 170 4.50 -16.75 9.82
N VAL A 171 3.43 -16.29 9.20
CA VAL A 171 3.41 -15.04 8.41
C VAL A 171 2.22 -14.19 8.84
N TYR A 172 2.46 -12.90 8.99
CA TYR A 172 1.42 -11.92 9.28
C TYR A 172 1.30 -10.94 8.12
N VAL A 173 0.07 -10.53 7.84
CA VAL A 173 -0.26 -9.58 6.78
C VAL A 173 -1.12 -8.46 7.34
N ALA A 174 -0.69 -7.23 7.12
CA ALA A 174 -1.48 -6.03 7.36
C ALA A 174 -2.34 -5.74 6.13
N ALA A 175 -3.62 -6.12 6.18
CA ALA A 175 -4.59 -5.86 5.13
C ALA A 175 -5.28 -4.52 5.39
N TYR A 176 -5.04 -3.54 4.52
CA TYR A 176 -5.57 -2.19 4.67
C TYR A 176 -7.01 -2.09 4.17
N GLY A 177 -7.37 -2.93 3.21
CA GLY A 177 -8.72 -3.04 2.64
C GLY A 177 -9.05 -1.95 1.62
N PRO A 178 -10.20 -2.08 0.95
CA PRO A 178 -10.65 -1.15 -0.09
C PRO A 178 -10.71 0.31 0.36
N VAL A 179 -10.42 1.24 -0.55
CA VAL A 179 -10.55 2.69 -0.30
C VAL A 179 -11.96 3.18 -0.62
N TRP A 180 -12.55 2.68 -1.72
CA TRP A 180 -13.81 3.17 -2.28
C TRP A 180 -15.04 2.42 -1.83
N SER A 181 -14.86 1.28 -1.17
CA SER A 181 -15.92 0.46 -0.59
C SER A 181 -15.63 0.12 0.86
N ASP A 182 -16.65 -0.26 1.57
CA ASP A 182 -16.59 -0.89 2.87
C ASP A 182 -16.35 -2.40 2.75
N GLY A 183 -15.99 -3.05 3.85
CA GLY A 183 -15.73 -4.49 3.88
C GLY A 183 -14.40 -4.88 3.23
N GLY A 184 -14.39 -6.01 2.53
CA GLY A 184 -13.17 -6.64 2.02
C GLY A 184 -12.31 -7.25 3.13
N ASP A 185 -11.11 -7.70 2.77
CA ASP A 185 -10.16 -8.22 3.74
C ASP A 185 -9.45 -7.05 4.44
N ARG A 186 -9.81 -6.80 5.72
CA ARG A 186 -9.25 -5.71 6.56
C ARG A 186 -8.79 -6.25 7.89
N GLY A 187 -7.61 -5.83 8.32
CA GLY A 187 -7.07 -6.20 9.63
C GLY A 187 -5.71 -6.87 9.57
N VAL A 188 -5.37 -7.60 10.61
CA VAL A 188 -4.17 -8.44 10.65
C VAL A 188 -4.58 -9.88 10.40
N TYR A 189 -3.99 -10.46 9.37
CA TYR A 189 -4.16 -11.88 9.02
C TYR A 189 -2.90 -12.65 9.40
N LYS A 190 -3.08 -13.87 9.89
CA LYS A 190 -2.00 -14.78 10.27
C LYS A 190 -2.11 -16.07 9.47
N SER A 191 -0.99 -16.54 8.97
CA SER A 191 -0.80 -17.90 8.48
C SER A 191 0.12 -18.67 9.44
N THR A 192 -0.06 -19.96 9.53
CA THR A 192 0.83 -20.92 10.25
C THR A 192 1.32 -22.04 9.34
N ASP A 193 1.03 -21.94 8.06
CA ASP A 193 1.33 -22.93 7.01
C ASP A 193 2.06 -22.32 5.80
N GLY A 194 2.78 -21.22 6.02
CA GLY A 194 3.55 -20.56 4.98
C GLY A 194 2.72 -19.83 3.93
N GLY A 195 1.50 -19.41 4.33
CA GLY A 195 0.59 -18.60 3.49
C GLY A 195 -0.46 -19.40 2.73
N GLU A 196 -0.55 -20.73 2.93
CA GLU A 196 -1.58 -21.52 2.24
C GLU A 196 -2.98 -21.20 2.78
N THR A 197 -3.09 -20.92 4.09
CA THR A 197 -4.35 -20.47 4.71
C THR A 197 -4.13 -19.23 5.59
N TRP A 198 -5.18 -18.44 5.73
CA TRP A 198 -5.17 -17.19 6.49
C TRP A 198 -6.31 -17.13 7.49
N THR A 199 -5.98 -16.71 8.72
CA THR A 199 -6.94 -16.41 9.77
C THR A 199 -6.87 -14.93 10.12
N CYS A 200 -7.99 -14.22 10.12
CA CYS A 200 -8.05 -12.85 10.63
C CYS A 200 -7.91 -12.88 12.16
N VAL A 201 -6.76 -12.43 12.68
CA VAL A 201 -6.46 -12.43 14.11
C VAL A 201 -6.74 -11.09 14.78
N LYS A 202 -6.95 -10.03 14.00
CA LYS A 202 -7.41 -8.73 14.48
C LYS A 202 -8.14 -7.97 13.39
N SER A 203 -9.38 -7.62 13.66
CA SER A 203 -10.17 -6.65 12.89
C SER A 203 -10.74 -5.59 13.83
N VAL A 204 -11.19 -4.47 13.29
CA VAL A 204 -11.87 -3.39 14.02
C VAL A 204 -13.27 -3.20 13.46
N SER A 205 -13.41 -2.81 12.20
CA SER A 205 -14.69 -2.64 11.53
C SER A 205 -14.54 -2.83 10.00
N GLN A 206 -15.66 -2.74 9.30
CA GLN A 206 -15.66 -2.74 7.82
C GLN A 206 -15.02 -1.49 7.19
N TYR A 207 -14.68 -0.46 7.98
CA TYR A 207 -14.08 0.80 7.52
C TYR A 207 -12.62 0.95 7.92
N THR A 208 -12.14 0.11 8.85
CA THR A 208 -10.85 0.30 9.52
C THR A 208 -9.93 -0.86 9.24
N GLY A 209 -8.85 -0.60 8.50
CA GLY A 209 -7.84 -1.59 8.12
C GLY A 209 -6.51 -1.39 8.83
N CYS A 210 -5.65 -2.40 8.77
CA CYS A 210 -4.29 -2.32 9.28
C CYS A 210 -3.38 -1.68 8.22
N ASN A 211 -2.78 -0.54 8.55
CA ASN A 211 -1.91 0.20 7.64
C ASN A 211 -0.41 0.07 7.96
N ASN A 212 -0.06 -0.49 9.13
CA ASN A 212 1.33 -0.76 9.48
C ASN A 212 1.39 -1.84 10.56
N LEU A 213 2.31 -2.78 10.42
CA LEU A 213 2.49 -3.93 11.31
C LEU A 213 3.98 -4.18 11.52
N VAL A 214 4.42 -4.23 12.77
CA VAL A 214 5.81 -4.51 13.13
C VAL A 214 5.91 -5.58 14.21
N MET A 215 7.02 -6.34 14.20
CA MET A 215 7.33 -7.42 15.12
C MET A 215 8.54 -7.07 15.96
N ASP A 216 8.52 -7.34 17.27
CA ASP A 216 9.69 -7.13 18.14
C ASP A 216 10.82 -8.07 17.69
N PRO A 217 12.02 -7.57 17.36
CA PRO A 217 13.12 -8.38 16.85
C PRO A 217 13.66 -9.40 17.84
N ARG A 218 13.33 -9.27 19.13
CA ARG A 218 13.75 -10.18 20.20
C ARG A 218 12.74 -11.29 20.50
N ASP A 219 11.44 -11.03 20.22
CA ASP A 219 10.35 -11.93 20.52
C ASP A 219 9.25 -11.83 19.46
N PRO A 220 9.15 -12.78 18.53
CA PRO A 220 8.17 -12.77 17.45
C PRO A 220 6.72 -12.88 17.90
N LYS A 221 6.47 -13.16 19.19
CA LYS A 221 5.12 -13.11 19.77
C LYS A 221 4.64 -11.70 20.04
N ILE A 222 5.56 -10.71 20.09
CA ILE A 222 5.21 -9.31 20.33
C ILE A 222 5.04 -8.61 19.00
N LEU A 223 3.82 -8.13 18.76
CA LEU A 223 3.42 -7.44 17.54
C LEU A 223 2.78 -6.10 17.89
N TYR A 224 3.02 -5.10 17.05
CA TYR A 224 2.31 -3.82 17.10
C TYR A 224 1.65 -3.58 15.75
N ALA A 225 0.41 -3.09 15.78
CA ALA A 225 -0.38 -2.84 14.59
C ALA A 225 -1.03 -1.45 14.67
N ALA A 226 -0.89 -0.66 13.61
CA ALA A 226 -1.60 0.60 13.43
C ALA A 226 -2.84 0.36 12.57
N PHE A 227 -3.98 0.78 13.06
CA PHE A 227 -5.26 0.70 12.36
C PHE A 227 -5.74 2.10 12.00
N HIS A 228 -6.21 2.26 10.78
CA HIS A 228 -6.68 3.52 10.24
C HIS A 228 -8.10 3.39 9.68
N GLN A 229 -9.01 4.21 10.22
CA GLN A 229 -10.37 4.37 9.71
C GLN A 229 -10.33 5.25 8.48
N ARG A 230 -10.70 4.69 7.32
CA ARG A 230 -10.66 5.42 6.06
C ARG A 230 -11.77 5.03 5.11
N GLN A 231 -12.26 6.00 4.35
CA GLN A 231 -13.16 5.75 3.22
C GLN A 231 -13.16 6.95 2.27
N ARG A 232 -13.24 6.67 0.97
CA ARG A 232 -13.50 7.68 -0.05
C ARG A 232 -14.84 7.46 -0.71
N LYS A 233 -15.53 8.53 -0.94
CA LYS A 233 -16.73 8.62 -1.79
C LYS A 233 -16.51 9.76 -2.79
N VAL A 234 -17.31 9.82 -3.86
CA VAL A 234 -17.20 10.88 -4.86
C VAL A 234 -17.30 12.28 -4.24
N PHE A 235 -18.07 12.42 -3.18
CA PHE A 235 -18.44 13.70 -2.56
C PHE A 235 -17.83 13.90 -1.16
N THR A 236 -17.13 12.91 -0.60
CA THR A 236 -16.56 13.02 0.76
C THR A 236 -15.33 12.14 0.96
N TYR A 237 -14.58 12.45 1.99
CA TYR A 237 -13.39 11.72 2.39
C TYR A 237 -13.35 11.57 3.91
N ILE A 238 -13.13 10.35 4.37
CA ILE A 238 -12.85 10.00 5.76
C ILE A 238 -11.41 9.53 5.82
N GLY A 239 -10.58 10.27 6.51
CA GLY A 239 -9.14 9.98 6.68
C GLY A 239 -8.75 9.92 8.15
N GLY A 240 -9.62 9.38 8.98
CA GLY A 240 -9.44 9.21 10.40
C GLY A 240 -10.77 9.03 11.11
N GLY A 241 -10.72 8.76 12.40
CA GLY A 241 -11.89 8.61 13.25
C GLY A 241 -11.56 7.87 14.54
N PRO A 242 -12.57 7.63 15.39
CA PRO A 242 -12.39 7.04 16.71
C PRO A 242 -11.95 5.57 16.70
N GLU A 243 -12.08 4.90 15.55
CA GLU A 243 -11.65 3.52 15.37
C GLU A 243 -10.15 3.40 15.04
N SER A 244 -9.51 4.48 14.59
CA SER A 244 -8.06 4.50 14.38
C SER A 244 -7.33 4.37 15.71
N ALA A 245 -6.41 3.41 15.79
CA ALA A 245 -5.68 3.16 17.04
C ALA A 245 -4.44 2.30 16.80
N LEU A 246 -3.51 2.34 17.76
CA LEU A 246 -2.43 1.37 17.87
C LEU A 246 -2.88 0.20 18.76
N PHE A 247 -2.52 -0.99 18.35
CA PHE A 247 -2.77 -2.23 19.09
C PHE A 247 -1.46 -2.99 19.29
N LYS A 248 -1.41 -3.78 20.38
CA LYS A 248 -0.29 -4.66 20.71
C LYS A 248 -0.80 -6.06 21.01
N SER A 249 -0.08 -7.06 20.53
CA SER A 249 -0.17 -8.45 20.95
C SER A 249 1.11 -8.86 21.64
N THR A 250 1.03 -9.80 22.62
CA THR A 250 2.18 -10.43 23.30
C THR A 250 2.13 -11.94 23.23
N ASP A 251 1.23 -12.49 22.43
CA ASP A 251 0.94 -13.93 22.32
C ASP A 251 0.86 -14.41 20.85
N GLY A 252 1.59 -13.71 19.96
CA GLY A 252 1.64 -14.07 18.55
C GLY A 252 0.31 -13.80 17.82
N GLY A 253 -0.41 -12.76 18.23
CA GLY A 253 -1.64 -12.31 17.60
C GLY A 253 -2.90 -13.02 18.12
N ALA A 254 -2.81 -13.88 19.14
CA ALA A 254 -4.00 -14.53 19.69
C ALA A 254 -4.92 -13.53 20.40
N THR A 255 -4.34 -12.56 21.13
CA THR A 255 -5.06 -11.45 21.75
C THR A 255 -4.40 -10.11 21.44
N TRP A 256 -5.21 -9.04 21.44
CA TRP A 256 -4.77 -7.70 21.13
C TRP A 256 -5.35 -6.67 22.11
N ILE A 257 -4.50 -5.83 22.64
CA ILE A 257 -4.87 -4.70 23.48
C ILE A 257 -4.75 -3.39 22.71
N LYS A 258 -5.72 -2.48 22.85
CA LYS A 258 -5.61 -1.11 22.35
C LYS A 258 -4.63 -0.36 23.23
N LEU A 259 -3.63 0.30 22.62
CA LEU A 259 -2.66 1.11 23.32
C LEU A 259 -3.27 2.48 23.67
N GLY A 260 -2.82 3.00 24.81
CA GLY A 260 -3.19 4.31 25.35
C GLY A 260 -2.00 4.93 26.05
N GLY A 261 -2.16 5.33 27.32
CA GLY A 261 -1.02 5.71 28.18
C GLY A 261 -0.24 6.92 27.68
N GLY A 262 -0.89 7.92 27.12
CA GLY A 262 -0.28 9.15 26.60
C GLY A 262 -0.47 9.36 25.09
N LEU A 263 -0.94 8.36 24.36
CA LEU A 263 -1.35 8.52 22.96
C LEU A 263 -2.64 9.36 22.86
N PRO A 264 -2.85 10.10 21.75
CA PRO A 264 -4.06 10.89 21.57
C PRO A 264 -5.29 9.99 21.46
N GLY A 265 -6.39 10.43 22.05
CA GLY A 265 -7.72 9.85 21.88
C GLY A 265 -8.60 10.71 20.99
N GLY A 266 -9.79 10.21 20.67
CA GLY A 266 -10.75 10.86 19.78
C GLY A 266 -10.49 10.51 18.32
N ASP A 267 -10.68 11.47 17.43
CA ASP A 267 -10.46 11.29 16.01
C ASP A 267 -8.97 11.32 15.68
N VAL A 268 -8.45 10.16 15.32
CA VAL A 268 -7.06 9.93 14.96
C VAL A 268 -7.00 9.51 13.49
N GLY A 269 -6.06 10.05 12.75
CA GLY A 269 -5.81 9.73 11.36
C GLY A 269 -4.90 8.52 11.19
N ARG A 270 -4.10 8.53 10.11
CA ARG A 270 -3.11 7.49 9.85
C ARG A 270 -1.98 7.56 10.87
N MET A 271 -1.45 6.41 11.22
CA MET A 271 -0.31 6.27 12.13
C MET A 271 0.74 5.35 11.53
N GLY A 272 2.01 5.73 11.67
CA GLY A 272 3.15 4.85 11.47
C GLY A 272 3.73 4.43 12.81
N ILE A 273 4.25 3.22 12.91
CA ILE A 273 4.87 2.67 14.12
C ILE A 273 6.11 1.87 13.75
N ASP A 274 7.18 2.01 14.53
CA ASP A 274 8.36 1.17 14.42
C ASP A 274 9.01 0.93 15.78
N ILE A 275 9.75 -0.18 15.89
CA ILE A 275 10.50 -0.58 17.07
C ILE A 275 11.97 -0.32 16.80
N SER A 276 12.64 0.37 17.70
CA SER A 276 14.09 0.60 17.54
C SER A 276 14.88 -0.70 17.61
N PRO A 277 15.57 -1.12 16.54
CA PRO A 277 16.44 -2.30 16.62
C PRO A 277 17.62 -2.12 17.58
N ALA A 278 18.10 -0.88 17.74
CA ALA A 278 19.17 -0.53 18.66
C ALA A 278 18.75 -0.66 20.14
N ASN A 279 17.49 -0.40 20.46
CA ASN A 279 16.90 -0.59 21.79
C ASN A 279 15.42 -0.94 21.66
N PRO A 280 15.05 -2.21 21.56
CA PRO A 280 13.66 -2.60 21.33
C PRO A 280 12.68 -2.36 22.50
N ASP A 281 13.11 -1.76 23.60
CA ASP A 281 12.18 -1.17 24.59
C ASP A 281 11.63 0.19 24.11
N TYR A 282 12.31 0.81 23.13
CA TYR A 282 11.86 2.04 22.50
C TYR A 282 10.99 1.70 21.28
N VAL A 283 9.76 2.20 21.36
CA VAL A 283 8.80 2.13 20.25
C VAL A 283 8.41 3.55 19.88
N TYR A 284 8.45 3.86 18.61
CA TYR A 284 8.09 5.17 18.08
C TYR A 284 6.81 5.10 17.28
N ALA A 285 6.03 6.16 17.35
CA ALA A 285 4.86 6.33 16.50
C ALA A 285 4.80 7.76 15.96
N VAL A 286 4.49 7.92 14.67
CA VAL A 286 4.06 9.18 14.10
C VAL A 286 2.54 9.13 13.96
N VAL A 287 1.85 10.12 14.53
CA VAL A 287 0.40 10.11 14.69
C VAL A 287 -0.20 11.35 14.05
N GLU A 288 -1.14 11.15 13.12
CA GLU A 288 -2.02 12.22 12.65
C GLU A 288 -3.21 12.33 13.62
N ALA A 289 -3.45 13.50 14.19
CA ALA A 289 -4.57 13.75 15.09
C ALA A 289 -4.96 15.23 15.09
N GLN A 290 -6.22 15.49 15.42
CA GLN A 290 -6.78 16.84 15.50
C GLN A 290 -6.24 17.65 16.69
N GLU A 291 -6.54 18.93 16.72
CA GLU A 291 -6.31 19.84 17.85
C GLU A 291 -4.84 19.94 18.29
N GLY A 292 -3.90 19.78 17.34
CA GLY A 292 -2.47 19.82 17.68
C GLY A 292 -1.98 18.60 18.48
N LYS A 293 -2.79 17.57 18.62
CA LYS A 293 -2.41 16.33 19.31
C LYS A 293 -1.53 15.42 18.42
N GLY A 294 -1.54 15.61 17.11
CA GLY A 294 -0.64 14.90 16.19
C GLY A 294 0.83 15.15 16.49
N GLY A 295 1.70 14.26 16.06
CA GLY A 295 3.13 14.37 16.25
C GLY A 295 3.86 13.05 16.39
N ILE A 296 5.13 13.13 16.80
CA ILE A 296 5.96 11.96 17.13
C ILE A 296 5.79 11.62 18.59
N TYR A 297 5.50 10.36 18.86
CA TYR A 297 5.38 9.77 20.19
C TYR A 297 6.44 8.70 20.38
N ARG A 298 6.98 8.61 21.60
CA ARG A 298 7.94 7.57 22.00
C ARG A 298 7.46 6.85 23.25
N SER A 299 7.55 5.56 23.23
CA SER A 299 7.52 4.71 24.43
C SER A 299 8.93 4.23 24.72
N THR A 300 9.33 4.20 25.99
CA THR A 300 10.59 3.61 26.48
C THR A 300 10.35 2.32 27.25
N ASN A 301 9.12 1.80 27.25
CA ASN A 301 8.69 0.64 28.00
C ASN A 301 7.76 -0.28 27.19
N ARG A 302 8.11 -0.47 25.90
CA ARG A 302 7.43 -1.39 24.99
C ARG A 302 5.95 -1.06 24.80
N GLY A 303 5.60 0.23 24.74
CA GLY A 303 4.23 0.70 24.49
C GLY A 303 3.33 0.73 25.74
N ALA A 304 3.84 0.50 26.94
CA ALA A 304 3.04 0.61 28.17
C ALA A 304 2.63 2.07 28.48
N SER A 305 3.51 3.02 28.18
CA SER A 305 3.23 4.44 28.22
C SER A 305 3.94 5.20 27.10
N TRP A 306 3.42 6.36 26.73
CA TRP A 306 3.89 7.17 25.62
C TRP A 306 4.07 8.62 26.02
N GLU A 307 5.14 9.22 25.51
CA GLU A 307 5.44 10.62 25.62
C GLU A 307 5.39 11.27 24.24
N LYS A 308 4.71 12.41 24.13
CA LYS A 308 4.75 13.21 22.91
C LYS A 308 6.09 13.94 22.84
N MET A 309 6.90 13.59 21.85
CA MET A 309 8.24 14.16 21.66
C MET A 309 8.19 15.50 20.94
N SER A 310 7.38 15.61 19.90
CA SER A 310 7.20 16.85 19.12
C SER A 310 5.85 16.89 18.44
N GLY A 311 5.50 18.05 17.87
CA GLY A 311 4.31 18.22 17.02
C GLY A 311 4.54 17.88 15.55
N ALA A 312 5.68 17.31 15.18
CA ALA A 312 5.95 16.93 13.80
C ALA A 312 5.08 15.75 13.39
N ALA A 313 4.16 15.99 12.48
CA ALA A 313 3.33 14.99 11.84
C ALA A 313 3.36 15.24 10.33
N THR A 314 3.01 14.25 9.56
CA THR A 314 2.98 14.31 8.11
C THR A 314 1.56 14.04 7.60
N SER A 315 1.33 14.18 6.29
CA SER A 315 0.00 13.92 5.74
C SER A 315 -0.31 12.43 5.67
N GLY A 316 -1.36 11.98 6.34
CA GLY A 316 -1.85 10.61 6.30
C GLY A 316 -2.37 10.14 4.95
N ASN A 317 -2.48 11.04 3.96
CA ASN A 317 -2.88 10.67 2.61
C ASN A 317 -1.82 9.81 1.90
N TYR A 318 -0.54 10.20 2.01
CA TYR A 318 0.57 9.52 1.34
C TYR A 318 1.61 8.97 2.32
N TYR A 319 1.87 9.72 3.38
CA TYR A 319 2.99 9.52 4.29
C TYR A 319 2.51 8.94 5.62
N GLN A 320 3.14 9.24 6.73
CA GLN A 320 2.93 8.69 8.07
C GLN A 320 3.58 7.32 8.25
N GLU A 321 4.79 7.19 7.70
CA GLU A 321 5.66 6.06 7.98
C GLU A 321 6.90 6.55 8.74
N LEU A 322 7.37 5.71 9.65
CA LEU A 322 8.51 6.00 10.51
C LEU A 322 9.46 4.81 10.48
N THR A 323 10.76 5.08 10.41
CA THR A 323 11.81 4.05 10.44
C THR A 323 12.86 4.42 11.46
N CYS A 324 13.16 3.49 12.37
CA CYS A 324 14.21 3.63 13.38
C CYS A 324 15.58 3.24 12.82
N ASP A 325 16.60 3.97 13.21
CA ASP A 325 17.98 3.62 12.90
C ASP A 325 18.37 2.32 13.61
N PRO A 326 18.97 1.35 12.91
CA PRO A 326 19.33 0.05 13.48
C PRO A 326 20.43 0.09 14.55
N LYS A 327 21.21 1.19 14.66
CA LYS A 327 22.30 1.34 15.62
C LYS A 327 22.14 2.47 16.62
N ASN A 328 21.22 3.40 16.36
CA ASN A 328 21.01 4.56 17.24
C ASN A 328 19.52 4.68 17.59
N ALA A 329 19.19 4.35 18.82
CA ALA A 329 17.81 4.36 19.30
C ALA A 329 17.12 5.73 19.27
N ASP A 330 17.90 6.82 19.27
CA ASP A 330 17.39 8.20 19.22
C ASP A 330 17.35 8.79 17.79
N ARG A 331 17.88 8.05 16.80
CA ARG A 331 17.79 8.48 15.39
C ARG A 331 16.59 7.81 14.71
N ILE A 332 15.68 8.64 14.23
CA ILE A 332 14.49 8.19 13.51
C ILE A 332 14.27 9.01 12.24
N PHE A 333 13.67 8.37 11.26
CA PHE A 333 13.30 8.96 9.98
C PHE A 333 11.79 8.92 9.83
N VAL A 334 11.20 9.97 9.23
CA VAL A 334 9.77 10.04 8.95
C VAL A 334 9.56 10.47 7.51
N THR A 335 8.81 9.67 6.77
CA THR A 335 8.48 9.97 5.38
C THR A 335 7.58 11.20 5.28
N ASP A 336 7.87 12.05 4.32
CA ASP A 336 7.11 13.26 3.98
C ASP A 336 7.54 13.74 2.59
N SER A 337 6.92 14.82 2.11
CA SER A 337 7.39 15.50 0.89
C SER A 337 8.86 15.85 1.02
N TYR A 338 9.26 16.52 2.10
CA TYR A 338 10.67 16.66 2.50
C TYR A 338 10.97 15.65 3.60
N PHE A 339 11.91 14.77 3.33
CA PHE A 339 12.24 13.68 4.25
C PHE A 339 12.72 14.21 5.60
N LYS A 340 12.15 13.73 6.67
CA LYS A 340 12.42 14.23 8.03
C LYS A 340 13.32 13.28 8.81
N VAL A 341 14.19 13.86 9.63
CA VAL A 341 15.07 13.11 10.53
C VAL A 341 15.10 13.78 11.92
N SER A 342 15.17 12.96 12.95
CA SER A 342 15.49 13.35 14.33
C SER A 342 16.71 12.59 14.80
N TYR A 343 17.54 13.21 15.61
CA TYR A 343 18.73 12.61 16.24
C TYR A 343 18.62 12.59 17.77
N ASP A 344 17.49 12.97 18.33
CA ASP A 344 17.24 13.12 19.78
C ASP A 344 15.92 12.48 20.22
N GLY A 345 15.53 11.41 19.54
CA GLY A 345 14.36 10.63 19.86
C GLY A 345 13.03 11.31 19.52
N GLY A 346 13.03 12.17 18.51
CA GLY A 346 11.82 12.84 18.02
C GLY A 346 11.54 14.20 18.65
N LYS A 347 12.42 14.71 19.55
CA LYS A 347 12.23 16.02 20.21
C LYS A 347 12.42 17.17 19.22
N THR A 348 13.47 17.11 18.43
CA THR A 348 13.70 18.03 17.33
C THR A 348 13.66 17.27 16.01
N VAL A 349 13.01 17.85 15.01
CA VAL A 349 12.86 17.26 13.70
C VAL A 349 13.30 18.27 12.66
N LYS A 350 14.13 17.84 11.73
CA LYS A 350 14.60 18.67 10.62
C LYS A 350 14.47 17.91 9.30
N ASN A 351 14.46 18.63 8.19
CA ASN A 351 14.52 18.02 6.89
C ASN A 351 15.91 17.37 6.69
N LEU A 352 15.91 16.18 6.13
CA LEU A 352 17.11 15.54 5.61
C LEU A 352 17.57 16.30 4.36
N GLY A 353 18.86 16.30 4.05
CA GLY A 353 19.36 16.97 2.84
C GLY A 353 18.81 16.31 1.57
N GLU A 354 18.24 17.10 0.65
CA GLU A 354 17.65 16.60 -0.59
C GLU A 354 18.15 17.37 -1.83
N ILE A 355 19.36 17.86 -1.79
CA ILE A 355 19.97 18.54 -2.95
C ILE A 355 20.16 17.50 -4.08
N ASN A 356 19.64 17.82 -5.27
CA ASN A 356 19.64 16.94 -6.45
C ASN A 356 18.91 15.61 -6.26
N LYS A 357 17.94 15.56 -5.35
CA LYS A 357 17.04 14.45 -5.13
C LYS A 357 15.61 14.89 -5.29
N HIS A 358 14.78 14.03 -5.91
CA HIS A 358 13.34 14.24 -5.94
C HIS A 358 12.75 14.18 -4.51
N ILE A 359 11.81 15.05 -4.23
CA ILE A 359 11.03 15.05 -2.99
C ILE A 359 9.97 13.91 -3.00
N ASP A 360 9.03 13.94 -2.07
CA ASP A 360 7.91 12.98 -1.95
C ASP A 360 8.38 11.56 -1.66
N ASN A 361 8.82 11.35 -0.42
CA ASN A 361 9.50 10.16 0.03
C ASN A 361 8.54 9.16 0.66
N HIS A 362 8.61 7.89 0.23
CA HIS A 362 7.68 6.84 0.64
C HIS A 362 8.32 5.74 1.47
N CYS A 363 9.57 5.42 1.21
CA CYS A 363 10.28 4.37 1.95
C CYS A 363 11.77 4.66 2.08
N ILE A 364 12.38 4.04 3.09
CA ILE A 364 13.82 4.08 3.34
C ILE A 364 14.33 2.72 3.79
N TRP A 365 15.48 2.33 3.27
CA TRP A 365 16.31 1.30 3.84
C TRP A 365 17.59 1.93 4.40
N ILE A 366 17.97 1.52 5.62
CA ILE A 366 19.18 1.97 6.32
C ILE A 366 20.10 0.77 6.46
N ASP A 367 21.32 0.90 5.98
CA ASP A 367 22.33 -0.15 6.09
C ASP A 367 22.65 -0.46 7.56
N PRO A 368 22.33 -1.67 8.06
CA PRO A 368 22.60 -2.01 9.46
C PRO A 368 24.08 -2.06 9.82
N SER A 369 24.98 -2.15 8.84
CA SER A 369 26.43 -2.12 9.05
C SER A 369 26.99 -0.72 9.06
N HIS A 370 26.42 0.19 8.26
CA HIS A 370 26.87 1.56 8.08
C HIS A 370 25.68 2.52 7.93
N THR A 371 25.14 3.02 9.03
CA THR A 371 23.85 3.74 9.06
C THR A 371 23.85 5.12 8.39
N ASP A 372 24.97 5.60 7.87
CA ASP A 372 25.04 6.75 6.97
C ASP A 372 24.80 6.38 5.49
N HIS A 373 24.77 5.08 5.18
CA HIS A 373 24.34 4.55 3.89
C HIS A 373 22.83 4.36 3.91
N LEU A 374 22.15 5.13 3.05
CA LEU A 374 20.70 5.21 2.96
C LEU A 374 20.27 4.91 1.53
N ARG A 375 19.16 4.16 1.38
CA ARG A 375 18.48 3.98 0.11
C ARG A 375 17.05 4.44 0.27
N VAL A 376 16.62 5.41 -0.54
CA VAL A 376 15.30 6.07 -0.42
C VAL A 376 14.51 5.87 -1.70
N GLY A 377 13.26 5.49 -1.54
CA GLY A 377 12.25 5.47 -2.59
C GLY A 377 11.32 6.69 -2.50
N CYS A 378 11.19 7.40 -3.62
CA CYS A 378 10.34 8.57 -3.74
C CYS A 378 9.53 8.54 -5.06
N ASP A 379 8.75 9.58 -5.34
CA ASP A 379 7.99 9.68 -6.60
C ASP A 379 8.90 9.74 -7.84
N GLY A 380 10.13 10.20 -7.68
CA GLY A 380 11.15 10.23 -8.75
C GLY A 380 11.97 8.95 -8.91
N GLY A 381 11.77 7.94 -8.07
CA GLY A 381 12.52 6.68 -8.16
C GLY A 381 13.40 6.37 -6.96
N VAL A 382 14.50 5.66 -7.22
CA VAL A 382 15.45 5.20 -6.19
C VAL A 382 16.65 6.16 -6.13
N TYR A 383 16.93 6.61 -4.92
CA TYR A 383 18.11 7.41 -4.59
C TYR A 383 18.94 6.73 -3.49
N GLU A 384 20.26 6.84 -3.59
CA GLU A 384 21.19 6.24 -2.65
C GLU A 384 22.18 7.30 -2.14
N SER A 385 22.45 7.29 -0.84
CA SER A 385 23.41 8.17 -0.17
C SER A 385 24.35 7.34 0.69
N TRP A 386 25.65 7.65 0.67
CA TRP A 386 26.68 7.00 1.47
C TRP A 386 27.23 7.90 2.60
N ASP A 387 26.73 9.12 2.70
CA ASP A 387 27.25 10.18 3.54
C ASP A 387 26.19 10.89 4.40
N ASN A 388 25.14 10.12 4.79
CA ASN A 388 24.03 10.62 5.59
C ASN A 388 23.29 11.78 4.90
N ALA A 389 22.91 11.55 3.65
CA ALA A 389 22.12 12.47 2.83
C ALA A 389 22.79 13.82 2.49
N LYS A 390 24.10 13.91 2.57
CA LYS A 390 24.82 15.11 2.08
C LYS A 390 24.86 15.12 0.57
N THR A 391 25.01 13.93 -0.05
CA THR A 391 24.94 13.73 -1.50
C THR A 391 24.04 12.54 -1.82
N TRP A 392 23.45 12.57 -3.03
CA TRP A 392 22.54 11.54 -3.51
C TRP A 392 22.94 11.09 -4.91
N GLU A 393 22.91 9.78 -5.13
CA GLU A 393 23.03 9.12 -6.42
C GLU A 393 21.64 8.66 -6.87
N PHE A 394 21.19 9.14 -8.02
CA PHE A 394 19.95 8.69 -8.65
C PHE A 394 20.17 7.40 -9.45
N LYS A 395 19.35 6.37 -9.24
CA LYS A 395 19.37 5.13 -10.01
C LYS A 395 18.50 5.31 -11.26
N HIS A 396 19.06 5.94 -12.29
CA HIS A 396 18.35 6.36 -13.51
C HIS A 396 17.95 5.23 -14.46
N ASN A 397 18.41 4.00 -14.20
CA ASN A 397 18.20 2.84 -15.04
C ASN A 397 17.06 1.91 -14.60
N LEU A 398 16.16 2.40 -13.74
CA LEU A 398 14.91 1.72 -13.39
C LEU A 398 13.78 2.31 -14.24
N PRO A 399 13.37 1.66 -15.33
CA PRO A 399 12.44 2.23 -16.32
C PRO A 399 10.98 2.05 -15.89
N VAL A 400 10.61 2.67 -14.77
CA VAL A 400 9.26 2.63 -14.19
C VAL A 400 8.67 4.02 -14.23
N THR A 401 7.58 4.20 -14.99
CA THR A 401 6.92 5.51 -15.13
C THR A 401 5.41 5.34 -15.08
N GLN A 402 4.76 6.12 -14.24
CA GLN A 402 3.30 6.17 -14.16
C GLN A 402 2.77 7.31 -15.03
N PHE A 403 2.11 6.98 -16.14
CA PHE A 403 1.42 7.95 -16.98
C PHE A 403 0.01 8.25 -16.49
N TYR A 404 -0.36 9.51 -16.42
CA TYR A 404 -1.74 9.92 -16.16
C TYR A 404 -2.63 9.81 -17.39
N LYS A 405 -2.11 10.20 -18.55
CA LYS A 405 -2.81 10.17 -19.83
C LYS A 405 -1.82 9.96 -20.97
N VAL A 406 -2.33 9.40 -22.05
CA VAL A 406 -1.60 9.20 -23.30
C VAL A 406 -2.40 9.80 -24.44
N ALA A 407 -1.73 10.49 -25.34
CA ALA A 407 -2.26 11.03 -26.59
C ALA A 407 -1.35 10.65 -27.76
N THR A 408 -1.91 10.58 -28.94
CA THR A 408 -1.15 10.37 -30.17
C THR A 408 -1.42 11.51 -31.15
N ASP A 409 -0.41 11.83 -31.97
CA ASP A 409 -0.57 12.75 -33.12
C ASP A 409 -0.80 11.94 -34.44
N ASN A 410 -0.82 12.67 -35.56
CA ASN A 410 -1.01 12.12 -36.89
C ASN A 410 0.27 12.17 -37.73
N ALA A 411 1.45 12.22 -37.13
CA ALA A 411 2.71 12.27 -37.87
C ALA A 411 2.90 11.03 -38.75
N PHE A 412 3.43 11.23 -39.94
CA PHE A 412 3.70 10.17 -40.90
C PHE A 412 5.21 10.00 -41.10
N PRO A 413 5.75 8.82 -41.29
CA PRO A 413 5.09 7.50 -41.39
C PRO A 413 4.73 6.86 -40.05
N PHE A 414 5.19 7.39 -38.91
CA PHE A 414 4.89 6.91 -37.57
C PHE A 414 4.38 8.04 -36.71
N TYR A 415 3.18 7.88 -36.15
CA TYR A 415 2.65 8.83 -35.19
C TYR A 415 3.53 8.89 -33.93
N ASN A 416 3.53 10.01 -33.23
CA ASN A 416 4.16 10.13 -31.95
C ASN A 416 3.16 9.82 -30.83
N VAL A 417 3.69 9.34 -29.71
CA VAL A 417 2.98 9.09 -28.46
C VAL A 417 3.46 10.10 -27.44
N HIS A 418 2.54 10.78 -26.79
CA HIS A 418 2.83 11.82 -25.78
C HIS A 418 2.09 11.48 -24.49
N GLY A 419 2.72 11.73 -23.34
CA GLY A 419 2.08 11.54 -22.05
C GLY A 419 2.73 12.33 -20.93
N GLY A 420 1.89 12.87 -20.04
CA GLY A 420 2.32 13.45 -18.77
C GLY A 420 2.39 12.37 -17.71
N THR A 421 3.48 12.34 -16.96
CA THR A 421 3.72 11.36 -15.89
C THR A 421 3.39 11.95 -14.54
N GLN A 422 3.17 11.07 -13.54
CA GLN A 422 2.97 11.52 -12.18
C GLN A 422 4.26 12.12 -11.65
N ASP A 423 4.18 13.39 -11.25
CA ASP A 423 5.20 14.18 -10.54
C ASP A 423 6.58 14.25 -11.17
N ASN A 424 6.74 13.73 -12.39
CA ASN A 424 8.00 13.75 -13.13
C ASN A 424 7.86 14.63 -14.39
N LEU A 425 8.11 14.08 -15.57
CA LEU A 425 8.20 14.81 -16.82
C LEU A 425 6.97 14.57 -17.71
N SER A 426 6.84 15.36 -18.77
CA SER A 426 6.05 15.00 -19.94
C SER A 426 6.98 14.39 -20.97
N LEU A 427 6.59 13.25 -21.50
CA LEU A 427 7.40 12.45 -22.40
C LEU A 427 6.70 12.33 -23.75
N GLY A 428 7.48 12.31 -24.83
CA GLY A 428 6.95 12.12 -26.16
C GLY A 428 8.00 11.55 -27.11
N GLY A 429 7.54 10.80 -28.10
CA GLY A 429 8.41 10.23 -29.10
C GLY A 429 7.67 9.39 -30.12
N PRO A 430 8.35 8.94 -31.20
CA PRO A 430 7.72 8.19 -32.27
C PRO A 430 7.21 6.84 -31.77
N SER A 431 6.05 6.42 -32.25
CA SER A 431 5.46 5.11 -31.92
C SER A 431 6.35 3.93 -32.35
N ARG A 432 7.32 4.17 -33.22
CA ARG A 432 8.29 3.17 -33.67
C ARG A 432 9.68 3.79 -33.73
N THR A 433 10.63 3.14 -33.10
CA THR A 433 12.05 3.49 -33.16
C THR A 433 12.89 2.30 -33.63
N THR A 434 14.01 2.57 -34.28
CA THR A 434 15.02 1.59 -34.63
C THR A 434 16.10 1.44 -33.57
N SER A 435 16.07 2.29 -32.54
CA SER A 435 16.99 2.22 -31.41
C SER A 435 16.65 1.04 -30.49
N GLY A 436 17.60 0.17 -30.22
CA GLY A 436 17.47 -0.94 -29.28
C GLY A 436 17.24 -0.48 -27.82
N ASN A 437 17.56 0.78 -27.51
CA ASN A 437 17.38 1.41 -26.19
C ASN A 437 16.04 2.15 -26.05
N GLY A 438 15.12 1.98 -26.99
CA GLY A 438 13.86 2.70 -26.99
C GLY A 438 13.97 4.12 -27.56
N ILE A 439 13.09 5.03 -27.15
CA ILE A 439 13.11 6.42 -27.56
C ILE A 439 14.22 7.14 -26.78
N PRO A 440 15.25 7.67 -27.43
CA PRO A 440 16.25 8.45 -26.74
C PRO A 440 15.63 9.77 -26.27
N ASN A 441 16.27 10.41 -25.30
CA ASN A 441 15.91 11.77 -24.89
C ASN A 441 15.86 12.69 -26.11
N ALA A 442 14.70 13.21 -26.40
CA ALA A 442 14.51 14.25 -27.40
C ALA A 442 14.69 15.62 -26.81
#